data_03301bf813907ecebd79a96a9074ebca
#
_entry.id   03301bf813907ecebd79a96a9074ebca
#
_cell.length_a   1.000
_cell.length_b   1.000
_cell.length_c   1.000
_cell.angle_alpha   90.00
_cell.angle_beta   90.00
_cell.angle_gamma   90.00
#
_symmetry.space_group_name_H-M   'P 1'
#
loop_
_entity.id
_entity.type
_entity.pdbx_description
1 polymer ?
#
loop_
_entity_poly.entity_id
_entity_poly.type
_entity_poly.pdbx_seq_one_letter_code
_entity_poly.pdbx_strand_id
1 'polypeptide(L)'
;MGSIEYIKSSANKAKKNNREYYLFNDIPVMIKDFISNDEINLSNVLKRIEQNIPKNLFSNLDAVYIGKFPELDAKNVESVYMNGAIYLSNNQIDEENLYKSIIHELAHNLEEYFQEDIYGDEKIISEFINKRKSLRSILESNKLFCNPVLYLKLEFDEEFDNFLYKTVGYDKLALLTTNIFLSPYAATSLREYFSNGFEHYFSDIRPEYFNKLCPKLYFKISSLTKQ
;
A
#
# COMPACT_ATOMS: atom_id res chain seq x y z
N MET A 1 16.33 28.21 21.67
CA MET A 1 14.94 27.83 21.98
C MET A 1 14.70 28.11 23.45
N GLY A 2 13.82 29.05 23.78
CA GLY A 2 13.60 29.46 25.19
C GLY A 2 12.83 28.37 25.94
N SER A 3 13.05 28.25 27.26
CA SER A 3 12.39 27.27 28.14
C SER A 3 10.86 27.27 28.00
N ILE A 4 10.25 28.42 27.73
CA ILE A 4 8.80 28.60 27.55
C ILE A 4 8.33 27.97 26.22
N GLU A 5 9.09 28.12 25.15
CA GLU A 5 8.78 27.50 23.85
C GLU A 5 8.92 25.95 23.92
N TYR A 6 9.92 25.45 24.64
CA TYR A 6 10.06 24.03 24.89
C TYR A 6 8.89 23.45 25.69
N ILE A 7 8.46 24.12 26.77
CA ILE A 7 7.31 23.71 27.60
C ILE A 7 6.01 23.74 26.78
N LYS A 8 5.77 24.79 25.98
CA LYS A 8 4.60 24.86 25.09
C LYS A 8 4.60 23.77 24.02
N SER A 9 5.75 23.49 23.40
CA SER A 9 5.93 22.41 22.43
C SER A 9 5.67 21.05 23.09
N SER A 10 6.25 20.79 24.28
CA SER A 10 6.05 19.56 25.02
C SER A 10 4.60 19.38 25.50
N ALA A 11 3.94 20.44 25.95
CA ALA A 11 2.53 20.40 26.35
C ALA A 11 1.60 20.16 25.15
N ASN A 12 1.90 20.75 23.99
CA ASN A 12 1.15 20.48 22.76
C ASN A 12 1.38 19.05 22.24
N LYS A 13 2.60 18.54 22.37
CA LYS A 13 2.92 17.13 22.07
C LYS A 13 2.16 16.18 23.00
N ALA A 14 2.16 16.46 24.30
CA ALA A 14 1.40 15.67 25.27
C ALA A 14 -0.13 15.71 25.03
N LYS A 15 -0.67 16.85 24.62
CA LYS A 15 -2.09 16.96 24.23
C LYS A 15 -2.42 16.21 22.95
N LYS A 16 -1.51 16.17 21.96
CA LYS A 16 -1.67 15.32 20.76
C LYS A 16 -1.68 13.83 21.11
N ASN A 17 -0.88 13.40 22.08
CA ASN A 17 -0.79 12.00 22.50
C ASN A 17 -1.97 11.50 23.34
N ASN A 18 -2.73 12.38 23.99
CA ASN A 18 -3.91 12.01 24.74
C ASN A 18 -5.19 12.01 23.89
N ARG A 19 -5.09 12.21 22.57
CA ARG A 19 -6.24 12.05 21.69
C ARG A 19 -6.38 10.60 21.30
N GLU A 20 -7.51 10.01 21.64
CA GLU A 20 -7.96 8.75 21.09
C GLU A 20 -8.41 9.01 19.65
N TYR A 21 -7.83 8.30 18.70
CA TYR A 21 -8.22 8.35 17.30
C TYR A 21 -8.92 7.06 16.94
N TYR A 22 -9.95 7.17 16.12
CA TYR A 22 -10.71 6.03 15.62
C TYR A 22 -11.01 6.23 14.14
N LEU A 23 -11.04 5.15 13.38
CA LEU A 23 -11.69 5.07 12.08
C LEU A 23 -13.12 4.59 12.27
N PHE A 24 -14.08 5.30 11.69
CA PHE A 24 -15.53 4.99 11.77
C PHE A 24 -16.08 4.86 13.18
N ASN A 25 -15.45 5.47 14.18
CA ASN A 25 -15.74 5.35 15.62
C ASN A 25 -15.62 3.94 16.20
N ASP A 26 -15.04 2.99 15.48
CA ASP A 26 -14.92 1.58 15.88
C ASP A 26 -13.47 1.14 15.99
N ILE A 27 -12.67 1.43 14.97
CA ILE A 27 -11.33 0.88 14.81
C ILE A 27 -10.34 1.83 15.47
N PRO A 28 -9.67 1.42 16.55
CA PRO A 28 -8.71 2.28 17.24
C PRO A 28 -7.47 2.57 16.39
N VAL A 29 -7.04 3.82 16.41
CA VAL A 29 -5.78 4.26 15.80
C VAL A 29 -4.84 4.72 16.92
N MET A 30 -3.85 3.90 17.22
CA MET A 30 -2.97 4.05 18.37
C MET A 30 -1.62 4.63 17.99
N ILE A 31 -1.31 5.81 18.52
CA ILE A 31 0.01 6.43 18.35
C ILE A 31 0.93 5.95 19.46
N LYS A 32 1.89 5.07 19.13
CA LYS A 32 2.92 4.55 20.04
C LYS A 32 4.09 5.51 20.16
N ASP A 33 4.51 6.08 19.04
CA ASP A 33 5.53 7.11 18.95
C ASP A 33 5.02 8.27 18.12
N PHE A 34 5.46 9.50 18.45
CA PHE A 34 5.05 10.70 17.71
C PHE A 34 5.40 10.59 16.23
N ILE A 35 4.49 11.02 15.38
CA ILE A 35 4.77 11.20 13.96
C ILE A 35 5.87 12.26 13.84
N SER A 36 6.95 11.92 13.13
CA SER A 36 8.16 12.75 13.06
C SER A 36 7.93 14.09 12.36
N ASN A 37 7.00 14.10 11.38
CA ASN A 37 6.62 15.31 10.67
C ASN A 37 5.42 15.99 11.38
N ASP A 38 5.67 17.11 12.03
CA ASP A 38 4.66 17.86 12.79
C ASP A 38 3.59 18.51 11.89
N GLU A 39 3.79 18.59 10.56
CA GLU A 39 2.83 19.11 9.59
C GLU A 39 1.70 18.13 9.29
N ILE A 40 1.89 16.85 9.57
CA ILE A 40 0.88 15.82 9.35
C ILE A 40 -0.26 15.94 10.36
N ASN A 41 -1.47 16.17 9.86
CA ASN A 41 -2.68 16.14 10.65
C ASN A 41 -3.40 14.80 10.48
N LEU A 42 -3.15 13.87 11.40
CA LEU A 42 -3.76 12.54 11.38
C LEU A 42 -5.29 12.58 11.25
N SER A 43 -5.96 13.55 11.92
CA SER A 43 -7.42 13.68 11.82
C SER A 43 -7.91 13.97 10.40
N ASN A 44 -7.13 14.71 9.60
CA ASN A 44 -7.47 14.95 8.19
C ASN A 44 -7.35 13.68 7.37
N VAL A 45 -6.28 12.92 7.60
CA VAL A 45 -6.05 11.64 6.91
C VAL A 45 -7.19 10.66 7.20
N LEU A 46 -7.54 10.47 8.48
CA LEU A 46 -8.62 9.57 8.88
C LEU A 46 -9.97 9.99 8.31
N LYS A 47 -10.31 11.28 8.35
CA LYS A 47 -11.53 11.80 7.73
C LYS A 47 -11.56 11.55 6.22
N ARG A 48 -10.44 11.74 5.53
CA ARG A 48 -10.36 11.47 4.10
C ARG A 48 -10.59 9.99 3.79
N ILE A 49 -10.07 9.08 4.62
CA ILE A 49 -10.32 7.64 4.52
C ILE A 49 -11.82 7.37 4.66
N GLU A 50 -12.45 7.87 5.72
CA GLU A 50 -13.87 7.67 6.00
C GLU A 50 -14.79 8.24 4.90
N GLN A 51 -14.38 9.30 4.23
CA GLN A 51 -15.14 9.91 3.14
C GLN A 51 -15.02 9.16 1.82
N ASN A 52 -13.88 8.53 1.57
CA ASN A 52 -13.57 7.95 0.26
C ASN A 52 -13.74 6.42 0.22
N ILE A 53 -13.58 5.75 1.34
CA ILE A 53 -13.56 4.28 1.40
C ILE A 53 -14.77 3.76 2.17
N PRO A 54 -15.57 2.86 1.61
CA PRO A 54 -16.74 2.28 2.29
C PRO A 54 -16.35 1.56 3.60
N LYS A 55 -17.14 1.79 4.67
CA LYS A 55 -16.89 1.23 6.02
C LYS A 55 -16.81 -0.30 6.02
N ASN A 56 -17.59 -0.98 5.20
CA ASN A 56 -17.61 -2.44 5.12
C ASN A 56 -16.26 -3.06 4.73
N LEU A 57 -15.41 -2.32 4.02
CA LEU A 57 -14.05 -2.78 3.66
C LEU A 57 -13.09 -2.83 4.87
N PHE A 58 -13.48 -2.25 5.99
CA PHE A 58 -12.71 -2.28 7.24
C PHE A 58 -13.22 -3.31 8.25
N SER A 59 -14.21 -4.12 7.91
CA SER A 59 -14.92 -4.99 8.85
C SER A 59 -14.04 -6.01 9.58
N ASN A 60 -12.90 -6.35 9.02
CA ASN A 60 -11.94 -7.30 9.58
C ASN A 60 -10.63 -6.65 10.05
N LEU A 61 -10.59 -5.32 10.14
CA LEU A 61 -9.44 -4.59 10.65
C LEU A 61 -9.63 -4.29 12.14
N ASP A 62 -8.74 -4.82 12.97
CA ASP A 62 -8.80 -4.68 14.42
C ASP A 62 -8.27 -3.34 14.91
N ALA A 63 -7.16 -2.86 14.33
CA ALA A 63 -6.49 -1.64 14.76
C ALA A 63 -5.50 -1.10 13.73
N VAL A 64 -5.14 0.18 13.90
CA VAL A 64 -4.00 0.81 13.22
C VAL A 64 -3.01 1.32 14.28
N TYR A 65 -1.75 0.98 14.12
CA TYR A 65 -0.66 1.41 15.00
C TYR A 65 0.31 2.31 14.26
N ILE A 66 0.67 3.44 14.85
CA ILE A 66 1.69 4.36 14.33
C ILE A 66 2.83 4.43 15.36
N GLY A 67 4.05 4.11 14.96
CA GLY A 67 5.17 4.10 15.89
C GLY A 67 6.47 3.62 15.26
N LYS A 68 7.43 3.32 16.14
CA LYS A 68 8.70 2.66 15.78
C LYS A 68 8.55 1.17 16.00
N PHE A 69 8.66 0.41 14.93
CA PHE A 69 8.53 -1.05 14.95
C PHE A 69 9.79 -1.68 14.35
N PRO A 70 10.55 -2.49 15.14
CA PRO A 70 11.75 -3.15 14.65
C PRO A 70 11.51 -4.01 13.40
N GLU A 71 10.30 -4.53 13.24
CA GLU A 71 9.90 -5.35 12.09
C GLU A 71 9.86 -4.54 10.79
N LEU A 72 9.47 -3.26 10.85
CA LEU A 72 9.49 -2.35 9.71
C LEU A 72 10.93 -1.98 9.35
N ASP A 73 11.73 -1.65 10.37
CA ASP A 73 13.14 -1.30 10.19
C ASP A 73 13.93 -2.46 9.58
N ALA A 74 13.72 -3.69 10.06
CA ALA A 74 14.38 -4.88 9.57
C ALA A 74 14.08 -5.19 8.10
N LYS A 75 12.87 -4.86 7.63
CA LYS A 75 12.42 -5.05 6.24
C LYS A 75 12.66 -3.82 5.38
N ASN A 76 13.05 -2.70 5.97
CA ASN A 76 13.17 -1.39 5.32
C ASN A 76 11.86 -0.99 4.59
N VAL A 77 10.72 -1.15 5.28
CA VAL A 77 9.39 -0.76 4.80
C VAL A 77 8.74 0.26 5.73
N GLU A 78 7.83 1.06 5.22
CA GLU A 78 7.15 2.12 5.99
C GLU A 78 5.86 1.64 6.66
N SER A 79 5.31 0.53 6.18
CA SER A 79 4.07 -0.06 6.68
C SER A 79 4.05 -1.58 6.52
N VAL A 80 3.20 -2.25 7.29
CA VAL A 80 2.89 -3.67 7.13
C VAL A 80 1.53 -3.99 7.74
N TYR A 81 0.74 -4.80 7.03
CA TYR A 81 -0.42 -5.49 7.61
C TYR A 81 0.02 -6.83 8.21
N MET A 82 -0.39 -7.08 9.44
CA MET A 82 -0.08 -8.32 10.16
C MET A 82 -1.14 -8.62 11.23
N ASN A 83 -1.69 -9.84 11.21
CA ASN A 83 -2.60 -10.35 12.25
C ASN A 83 -3.77 -9.41 12.58
N GLY A 84 -4.51 -8.97 11.57
CA GLY A 84 -5.67 -8.11 11.73
C GLY A 84 -5.35 -6.62 11.97
N ALA A 85 -4.09 -6.22 12.04
CA ALA A 85 -3.70 -4.84 12.31
C ALA A 85 -2.74 -4.25 11.27
N ILE A 86 -2.84 -2.95 11.07
CA ILE A 86 -1.93 -2.17 10.24
C ILE A 86 -0.88 -1.51 11.15
N TYR A 87 0.39 -1.67 10.82
CA TYR A 87 1.52 -1.03 11.50
C TYR A 87 2.18 -0.05 10.54
N LEU A 88 2.32 1.19 10.97
CA LEU A 88 2.89 2.29 10.20
C LEU A 88 4.08 2.88 10.94
N SER A 89 5.16 3.12 10.21
CA SER A 89 6.28 3.89 10.74
C SER A 89 5.81 5.29 11.17
N ASN A 90 6.36 5.80 12.27
CA ASN A 90 6.14 7.19 12.66
C ASN A 90 6.92 8.19 11.79
N ASN A 91 7.79 7.71 10.90
CA ASN A 91 8.58 8.54 9.98
C ASN A 91 7.87 8.69 8.63
N GLN A 92 6.70 9.31 8.64
CA GLN A 92 5.90 9.58 7.45
C GLN A 92 6.35 10.88 6.77
N ILE A 93 6.36 10.88 5.44
CA ILE A 93 6.79 12.05 4.63
C ILE A 93 5.75 13.16 4.71
N ASP A 94 4.47 12.84 4.45
CA ASP A 94 3.34 13.76 4.42
C ASP A 94 2.00 13.03 4.63
N GLU A 95 0.89 13.78 4.61
CA GLU A 95 -0.47 13.23 4.74
C GLU A 95 -0.84 12.29 3.59
N GLU A 96 -0.36 12.55 2.38
CA GLU A 96 -0.64 11.72 1.20
C GLU A 96 0.05 10.36 1.30
N ASN A 97 1.30 10.35 1.75
CA ASN A 97 2.05 9.11 1.99
C ASN A 97 1.39 8.28 3.09
N LEU A 98 1.00 8.90 4.22
CA LEU A 98 0.29 8.21 5.31
C LEU A 98 -1.06 7.65 4.83
N TYR A 99 -1.82 8.42 4.04
CA TYR A 99 -3.09 7.99 3.47
C TYR A 99 -2.90 6.75 2.58
N LYS A 100 -1.93 6.79 1.67
CA LYS A 100 -1.62 5.68 0.76
C LYS A 100 -1.15 4.43 1.49
N SER A 101 -0.28 4.58 2.49
CA SER A 101 0.19 3.45 3.29
C SER A 101 -0.96 2.74 4.00
N ILE A 102 -1.92 3.47 4.59
CA ILE A 102 -3.09 2.85 5.22
C ILE A 102 -3.94 2.09 4.20
N ILE A 103 -4.16 2.65 3.02
CA ILE A 103 -4.97 2.01 1.97
C ILE A 103 -4.29 0.76 1.42
N HIS A 104 -2.98 0.82 1.22
CA HIS A 104 -2.18 -0.30 0.75
C HIS A 104 -2.27 -1.48 1.72
N GLU A 105 -2.09 -1.23 3.01
CA GLU A 105 -2.18 -2.28 4.03
C GLU A 105 -3.61 -2.77 4.27
N LEU A 106 -4.62 -1.91 4.07
CA LEU A 106 -6.02 -2.32 4.05
C LEU A 106 -6.30 -3.33 2.94
N ALA A 107 -5.69 -3.17 1.77
CA ALA A 107 -5.83 -4.15 0.69
C ALA A 107 -5.29 -5.52 1.10
N HIS A 108 -4.19 -5.58 1.84
CA HIS A 108 -3.67 -6.84 2.39
C HIS A 108 -4.60 -7.47 3.43
N ASN A 109 -5.29 -6.66 4.24
CA ASN A 109 -6.35 -7.14 5.12
C ASN A 109 -7.50 -7.75 4.32
N LEU A 110 -7.94 -7.07 3.25
CA LEU A 110 -9.02 -7.58 2.39
C LEU A 110 -8.63 -8.90 1.72
N GLU A 111 -7.41 -9.06 1.25
CA GLU A 111 -6.95 -10.30 0.64
C GLU A 111 -7.01 -11.49 1.62
N GLU A 112 -6.70 -11.27 2.89
CA GLU A 112 -6.73 -12.35 3.90
C GLU A 112 -8.15 -12.90 4.08
N TYR A 113 -9.17 -12.04 4.03
CA TYR A 113 -10.55 -12.44 4.33
C TYR A 113 -11.42 -12.68 3.08
N PHE A 114 -11.09 -12.05 1.95
CA PHE A 114 -11.88 -12.07 0.73
C PHE A 114 -11.12 -12.65 -0.48
N GLN A 115 -10.16 -13.54 -0.23
CA GLN A 115 -9.31 -14.12 -1.27
C GLN A 115 -10.13 -14.75 -2.41
N GLU A 116 -11.21 -15.49 -2.08
CA GLU A 116 -12.06 -16.13 -3.07
C GLU A 116 -12.83 -15.10 -3.91
N ASP A 117 -13.37 -14.05 -3.27
CA ASP A 117 -14.07 -12.98 -3.97
C ASP A 117 -13.13 -12.19 -4.90
N ILE A 118 -11.87 -12.03 -4.51
CA ILE A 118 -10.86 -11.27 -5.26
C ILE A 118 -10.32 -12.11 -6.42
N TYR A 119 -9.93 -13.35 -6.17
CA TYR A 119 -9.16 -14.17 -7.11
C TYR A 119 -9.89 -15.39 -7.69
N GLY A 120 -11.02 -15.83 -7.12
CA GLY A 120 -11.68 -17.08 -7.49
C GLY A 120 -12.18 -17.14 -8.93
N ASP A 121 -12.42 -16.00 -9.60
CA ASP A 121 -12.75 -15.94 -11.03
C ASP A 121 -11.52 -15.92 -11.97
N GLU A 122 -10.31 -15.99 -11.42
CA GLU A 122 -9.00 -16.02 -12.08
C GLU A 122 -8.71 -14.82 -13.03
N LYS A 123 -9.58 -13.82 -13.13
CA LYS A 123 -9.42 -12.72 -14.08
C LYS A 123 -8.24 -11.83 -13.76
N ILE A 124 -8.05 -11.48 -12.47
CA ILE A 124 -6.90 -10.69 -12.03
C ILE A 124 -5.61 -11.49 -12.20
N ILE A 125 -5.63 -12.78 -11.85
CA ILE A 125 -4.49 -13.70 -12.02
C ILE A 125 -4.04 -13.71 -13.47
N SER A 126 -4.99 -13.95 -14.38
CA SER A 126 -4.73 -13.96 -15.83
C SER A 126 -4.15 -12.63 -16.33
N GLU A 127 -4.72 -11.50 -15.87
CA GLU A 127 -4.23 -10.17 -16.24
C GLU A 127 -2.80 -9.96 -15.73
N PHE A 128 -2.52 -10.27 -14.48
CA PHE A 128 -1.19 -10.16 -13.87
C PHE A 128 -0.15 -10.99 -14.61
N ILE A 129 -0.42 -12.28 -14.87
CA ILE A 129 0.49 -13.17 -15.58
C ILE A 129 0.78 -12.67 -17.01
N ASN A 130 -0.23 -12.16 -17.71
CA ASN A 130 -0.03 -11.59 -19.06
C ASN A 130 0.87 -10.34 -19.02
N LYS A 131 0.71 -9.50 -18.02
CA LYS A 131 1.58 -8.34 -17.79
C LYS A 131 3.03 -8.76 -17.46
N ARG A 132 3.21 -9.80 -16.63
CA ARG A 132 4.51 -10.37 -16.33
C ARG A 132 5.19 -10.97 -17.57
N LYS A 133 4.44 -11.61 -18.47
CA LYS A 133 4.95 -12.06 -19.77
C LYS A 133 5.39 -10.88 -20.65
N SER A 134 4.63 -9.81 -20.68
CA SER A 134 5.03 -8.58 -21.40
C SER A 134 6.29 -7.95 -20.80
N LEU A 135 6.37 -7.87 -19.46
CA LEU A 135 7.56 -7.41 -18.74
C LEU A 135 8.78 -8.25 -19.11
N ARG A 136 8.65 -9.58 -19.11
CA ARG A 136 9.74 -10.47 -19.54
C ARG A 136 10.25 -10.12 -20.93
N SER A 137 9.36 -9.99 -21.91
CA SER A 137 9.73 -9.67 -23.30
C SER A 137 10.49 -8.35 -23.39
N ILE A 138 10.10 -7.34 -22.63
CA ILE A 138 10.76 -6.04 -22.57
C ILE A 138 12.14 -6.16 -21.93
N LEU A 139 12.26 -6.85 -20.79
CA LEU A 139 13.53 -7.01 -20.09
C LEU A 139 14.52 -7.81 -20.94
N GLU A 140 14.10 -8.91 -21.58
CA GLU A 140 14.93 -9.70 -22.49
C GLU A 140 15.40 -8.87 -23.70
N SER A 141 14.54 -8.02 -24.28
CA SER A 141 14.91 -7.09 -25.35
C SER A 141 15.97 -6.07 -24.90
N ASN A 142 16.00 -5.74 -23.62
CA ASN A 142 17.00 -4.88 -22.99
C ASN A 142 18.21 -5.66 -22.45
N LYS A 143 18.38 -6.94 -22.80
CA LYS A 143 19.46 -7.85 -22.37
C LYS A 143 19.51 -8.07 -20.85
N LEU A 144 18.35 -8.03 -20.20
CA LEU A 144 18.15 -8.30 -18.77
C LEU A 144 17.43 -9.65 -18.65
N PHE A 145 18.13 -10.65 -18.14
CA PHE A 145 17.65 -12.03 -18.11
C PHE A 145 17.59 -12.53 -16.68
N CYS A 146 16.54 -13.25 -16.35
CA CYS A 146 16.44 -14.10 -15.16
C CYS A 146 15.72 -15.40 -15.52
N ASN A 147 15.57 -16.31 -14.54
CA ASN A 147 14.86 -17.54 -14.73
C ASN A 147 13.40 -17.28 -15.19
N PRO A 148 13.01 -17.80 -16.39
CA PRO A 148 11.67 -17.56 -16.94
C PRO A 148 10.51 -18.02 -16.04
N VAL A 149 10.73 -19.01 -15.19
CA VAL A 149 9.72 -19.54 -14.27
C VAL A 149 9.30 -18.49 -13.24
N LEU A 150 10.21 -17.57 -12.86
CA LEU A 150 9.94 -16.53 -11.89
C LEU A 150 8.82 -15.57 -12.34
N TYR A 151 8.66 -15.35 -13.64
CA TYR A 151 7.59 -14.54 -14.20
C TYR A 151 6.19 -15.16 -14.09
N LEU A 152 6.10 -16.45 -13.76
CA LEU A 152 4.84 -17.18 -13.61
C LEU A 152 4.42 -17.38 -12.16
N LYS A 153 5.30 -17.05 -11.19
CA LYS A 153 4.98 -17.14 -9.78
C LYS A 153 4.01 -16.03 -9.39
N LEU A 154 2.99 -16.36 -8.63
CA LEU A 154 2.01 -15.41 -8.10
C LEU A 154 2.48 -14.80 -6.79
N GLU A 155 3.10 -15.62 -5.94
CA GLU A 155 3.63 -15.24 -4.65
C GLU A 155 4.92 -14.42 -4.79
N PHE A 156 5.24 -13.69 -3.72
CA PHE A 156 6.52 -13.00 -3.60
C PHE A 156 7.67 -14.02 -3.69
N ASP A 157 8.68 -13.65 -4.44
CA ASP A 157 9.88 -14.46 -4.64
C ASP A 157 11.11 -13.56 -4.51
N GLU A 158 11.95 -13.85 -3.51
CA GLU A 158 13.11 -13.03 -3.19
C GLU A 158 14.13 -12.96 -4.34
N GLU A 159 14.32 -14.04 -5.10
CA GLU A 159 15.21 -14.06 -6.28
C GLU A 159 14.69 -13.09 -7.34
N PHE A 160 13.39 -13.12 -7.61
CA PHE A 160 12.76 -12.23 -8.58
C PHE A 160 12.77 -10.77 -8.11
N ASP A 161 12.46 -10.51 -6.85
CA ASP A 161 12.51 -9.16 -6.29
C ASP A 161 13.93 -8.59 -6.35
N ASN A 162 14.94 -9.35 -5.94
CA ASN A 162 16.35 -8.97 -6.05
C ASN A 162 16.77 -8.70 -7.51
N PHE A 163 16.26 -9.47 -8.46
CA PHE A 163 16.49 -9.21 -9.88
C PHE A 163 15.88 -7.89 -10.31
N LEU A 164 14.61 -7.64 -10.00
CA LEU A 164 13.93 -6.40 -10.35
C LEU A 164 14.56 -5.17 -9.66
N TYR A 165 14.90 -5.30 -8.37
CA TYR A 165 15.43 -4.19 -7.57
C TYR A 165 16.92 -3.92 -7.84
N LYS A 166 17.78 -4.98 -7.77
CA LYS A 166 19.25 -4.81 -7.82
C LYS A 166 19.81 -4.88 -9.25
N THR A 167 19.26 -5.77 -10.09
CA THR A 167 19.80 -5.98 -11.45
C THR A 167 19.18 -5.01 -12.45
N VAL A 168 17.86 -4.85 -12.42
CA VAL A 168 17.17 -3.89 -13.31
C VAL A 168 17.25 -2.49 -12.72
N GLY A 169 16.96 -2.32 -11.45
CA GLY A 169 16.82 -1.05 -10.73
C GLY A 169 15.42 -0.43 -10.91
N TYR A 170 14.83 0.08 -9.83
CA TYR A 170 13.45 0.59 -9.87
C TYR A 170 13.25 1.77 -10.80
N ASP A 171 14.20 2.67 -10.93
CA ASP A 171 14.10 3.81 -11.88
C ASP A 171 13.99 3.33 -13.32
N LYS A 172 14.85 2.37 -13.70
CA LYS A 172 14.80 1.76 -15.03
C LYS A 172 13.55 0.91 -15.21
N LEU A 173 13.17 0.16 -14.18
CA LEU A 173 11.95 -0.64 -14.20
C LEU A 173 10.72 0.25 -14.37
N ALA A 174 10.63 1.40 -13.68
CA ALA A 174 9.56 2.36 -13.84
C ALA A 174 9.39 2.83 -15.30
N LEU A 175 10.50 3.13 -15.98
CA LEU A 175 10.48 3.50 -17.39
C LEU A 175 10.02 2.35 -18.28
N LEU A 176 10.54 1.14 -18.04
CA LEU A 176 10.25 -0.05 -18.86
C LEU A 176 8.84 -0.59 -18.63
N THR A 177 8.26 -0.39 -17.44
CA THR A 177 6.91 -0.85 -17.08
C THR A 177 5.82 0.20 -17.31
N THR A 178 6.17 1.39 -17.75
CA THR A 178 5.20 2.39 -18.18
C THR A 178 4.20 1.76 -19.14
N ASN A 179 2.91 1.90 -18.89
CA ASN A 179 1.81 1.25 -19.61
C ASN A 179 1.69 -0.30 -19.46
N ILE A 180 2.38 -0.90 -18.49
CA ILE A 180 2.17 -2.30 -18.12
C ILE A 180 1.62 -2.41 -16.70
N PHE A 181 2.28 -1.77 -15.74
CA PHE A 181 1.90 -1.77 -14.32
C PHE A 181 1.64 -0.33 -13.83
N LEU A 182 0.86 -0.19 -12.77
CA LEU A 182 0.59 1.10 -12.13
C LEU A 182 1.85 1.63 -11.43
N SER A 183 2.65 0.72 -10.87
CA SER A 183 3.98 1.02 -10.33
C SER A 183 4.94 -0.14 -10.60
N PRO A 184 6.26 0.06 -10.49
CA PRO A 184 7.24 -1.02 -10.59
C PRO A 184 7.02 -2.12 -9.54
N TYR A 185 6.64 -1.74 -8.32
CA TYR A 185 6.45 -2.65 -7.21
C TYR A 185 5.26 -3.60 -7.44
N ALA A 186 4.22 -3.17 -8.14
CA ALA A 186 3.09 -4.01 -8.54
C ALA A 186 3.50 -5.22 -9.41
N ALA A 187 4.72 -5.26 -9.94
CA ALA A 187 5.23 -6.40 -10.68
C ALA A 187 5.81 -7.51 -9.80
N THR A 188 6.02 -7.32 -8.51
CA THR A 188 6.75 -8.25 -7.63
C THR A 188 5.93 -9.49 -7.23
N SER A 189 4.63 -9.33 -6.98
CA SER A 189 3.70 -10.42 -6.68
C SER A 189 2.27 -10.06 -7.06
N LEU A 190 1.38 -11.06 -7.09
CA LEU A 190 -0.05 -10.84 -7.30
C LEU A 190 -0.65 -10.01 -6.17
N ARG A 191 -0.19 -10.24 -4.95
CA ARG A 191 -0.58 -9.51 -3.76
C ARG A 191 -0.24 -8.01 -3.90
N GLU A 192 0.98 -7.69 -4.32
CA GLU A 192 1.38 -6.29 -4.56
C GLU A 192 0.68 -5.68 -5.78
N TYR A 193 0.31 -6.48 -6.75
CA TYR A 193 -0.50 -6.02 -7.88
C TYR A 193 -1.90 -5.58 -7.44
N PHE A 194 -2.53 -6.34 -6.54
CA PHE A 194 -3.85 -6.01 -5.99
C PHE A 194 -3.77 -4.79 -5.07
N SER A 195 -2.87 -4.78 -4.08
CA SER A 195 -2.76 -3.69 -3.12
C SER A 195 -2.39 -2.36 -3.78
N ASN A 196 -1.51 -2.39 -4.77
CA ASN A 196 -1.15 -1.21 -5.56
C ASN A 196 -2.33 -0.69 -6.40
N GLY A 197 -3.11 -1.59 -6.99
CA GLY A 197 -4.35 -1.21 -7.68
C GLY A 197 -5.39 -0.62 -6.74
N PHE A 198 -5.54 -1.19 -5.56
CA PHE A 198 -6.47 -0.70 -4.53
C PHE A 198 -6.06 0.70 -4.04
N GLU A 199 -4.77 0.92 -3.78
CA GLU A 199 -4.22 2.23 -3.46
C GLU A 199 -4.52 3.26 -4.55
N HIS A 200 -4.23 2.92 -5.83
CA HIS A 200 -4.51 3.81 -6.95
C HIS A 200 -6.00 4.13 -7.12
N TYR A 201 -6.89 3.16 -6.88
CA TYR A 201 -8.34 3.35 -7.00
C TYR A 201 -8.87 4.45 -6.08
N PHE A 202 -8.33 4.56 -4.86
CA PHE A 202 -8.75 5.54 -3.87
C PHE A 202 -7.86 6.80 -3.80
N SER A 203 -6.70 6.80 -4.45
CA SER A 203 -5.74 7.91 -4.41
C SER A 203 -5.62 8.66 -5.73
N ASP A 204 -5.76 7.98 -6.87
CA ASP A 204 -5.58 8.59 -8.19
C ASP A 204 -6.89 9.24 -8.68
N ILE A 205 -6.75 10.43 -9.24
CA ILE A 205 -7.84 11.16 -9.89
C ILE A 205 -8.04 10.76 -11.36
N ARG A 206 -7.34 9.74 -11.85
CA ARG A 206 -7.37 9.28 -13.25
C ARG A 206 -7.93 7.87 -13.41
N PRO A 207 -9.21 7.63 -13.06
CA PRO A 207 -9.83 6.30 -13.13
C PRO A 207 -9.83 5.71 -14.54
N GLU A 208 -9.89 6.57 -15.57
CA GLU A 208 -9.85 6.15 -16.99
C GLU A 208 -8.52 5.52 -17.37
N TYR A 209 -7.41 6.10 -16.89
CA TYR A 209 -6.08 5.53 -17.10
C TYR A 209 -5.93 4.18 -16.41
N PHE A 210 -6.36 4.08 -15.15
CA PHE A 210 -6.33 2.82 -14.42
C PHE A 210 -7.17 1.74 -15.13
N ASN A 211 -8.42 2.06 -15.48
CA ASN A 211 -9.29 1.12 -16.18
C ASN A 211 -8.71 0.66 -17.52
N LYS A 212 -8.06 1.56 -18.26
CA LYS A 212 -7.41 1.21 -19.51
C LYS A 212 -6.19 0.30 -19.30
N LEU A 213 -5.41 0.56 -18.27
CA LEU A 213 -4.17 -0.16 -17.98
C LEU A 213 -4.43 -1.53 -17.35
N CYS A 214 -5.31 -1.62 -16.36
CA CYS A 214 -5.59 -2.79 -15.54
C CYS A 214 -7.11 -3.04 -15.42
N PRO A 215 -7.81 -3.33 -16.53
CA PRO A 215 -9.28 -3.38 -16.56
C PRO A 215 -9.87 -4.43 -15.61
N LYS A 216 -9.27 -5.60 -15.48
CA LYS A 216 -9.80 -6.66 -14.61
C LYS A 216 -9.65 -6.30 -13.13
N LEU A 217 -8.50 -5.75 -12.78
CA LEU A 217 -8.23 -5.25 -11.43
C LEU A 217 -9.17 -4.09 -11.09
N TYR A 218 -9.32 -3.10 -11.98
CA TYR A 218 -10.23 -1.98 -11.79
C TYR A 218 -11.66 -2.42 -11.54
N PHE A 219 -12.20 -3.32 -12.37
CA PHE A 219 -13.58 -3.83 -12.22
C PHE A 219 -13.76 -4.62 -10.95
N LYS A 220 -12.77 -5.42 -10.55
CA LYS A 220 -12.83 -6.18 -9.29
C LYS A 220 -12.90 -5.25 -8.08
N ILE A 221 -12.01 -4.26 -8.00
CA ILE A 221 -12.02 -3.28 -6.90
C ILE A 221 -13.35 -2.51 -6.90
N SER A 222 -13.82 -2.04 -8.06
CA SER A 222 -15.13 -1.39 -8.17
C SER A 222 -16.30 -2.28 -7.74
N SER A 223 -16.21 -3.59 -7.88
CA SER A 223 -17.24 -4.51 -7.39
C SER A 223 -17.22 -4.68 -5.87
N LEU A 224 -16.03 -4.72 -5.26
CA LEU A 224 -15.87 -4.79 -3.81
C LEU A 224 -16.40 -3.53 -3.10
N THR A 225 -16.30 -2.37 -3.73
CA THR A 225 -16.80 -1.10 -3.16
C THR A 225 -18.33 -0.95 -3.20
N LYS A 226 -19.04 -1.84 -3.89
CA LYS A 226 -20.51 -1.78 -4.07
C LYS A 226 -21.27 -2.82 -3.23
N GLN A 227 -20.55 -3.68 -2.56
CA GLN A 227 -21.12 -4.65 -1.61
C GLN A 227 -21.39 -3.99 -0.27
#